data_a8543421e33da863aceef19daa40937f
#
_entry.id   a8543421e33da863aceef19daa40937f
#
_cell.length_a   1.000
_cell.length_b   1.000
_cell.length_c   1.000
_cell.angle_alpha   90.00
_cell.angle_beta   90.00
_cell.angle_gamma   90.00
#
_symmetry.space_group_name_H-M   'P 1'
#
loop_
_entity.id
_entity.type
_entity.pdbx_description
1 polymer ?
#
loop_
_entity_poly.entity_id
_entity_poly.type
_entity_poly.pdbx_seq_one_letter_code
_entity_poly.pdbx_strand_id
1 'polypeptide(L)'
;MKFTHWLDSVLSRGRFRTSSRFSRNSSLNVRQVVERLESRALLAATHPLNLGVLDGMNGFRLDGIDSGDQSGFSVSSAGDVNGDGFDDLIIGAHRAASSGDSYAGESYVVFGKSGAFASAVNLSTLDGTTGFRIDGIDASDYSGGSVSSAGDVNGDGFDDLIIGAYGGRSRRGQLCG
;
A
#
# COMPACT_ATOMS: atom_id res chain seq x y z
N MET A 1 33.59 22.28 3.29
CA MET A 1 34.16 21.58 2.14
C MET A 1 33.30 21.87 0.94
N LYS A 2 33.88 22.40 -0.14
CA LYS A 2 33.18 23.16 -1.18
C LYS A 2 32.60 22.26 -2.28
N PHE A 3 31.28 22.26 -2.45
CA PHE A 3 30.53 21.53 -3.49
C PHE A 3 30.48 22.28 -4.86
N THR A 4 31.37 23.24 -5.09
CA THR A 4 31.33 24.12 -6.29
C THR A 4 32.21 23.67 -7.44
N HIS A 5 32.98 22.57 -7.32
CA HIS A 5 33.98 22.20 -8.34
C HIS A 5 33.56 21.08 -9.31
N TRP A 6 32.37 20.51 -9.16
CA TRP A 6 31.92 19.41 -10.04
C TRP A 6 31.12 19.89 -11.25
N LEU A 7 30.49 21.04 -11.19
CA LEU A 7 29.67 21.58 -12.26
C LEU A 7 30.47 22.24 -13.40
N ASP A 8 31.70 22.70 -13.14
CA ASP A 8 32.53 23.37 -14.17
C ASP A 8 33.24 22.39 -15.13
N SER A 9 33.31 21.11 -14.79
CA SER A 9 33.97 20.09 -15.60
C SER A 9 33.09 19.53 -16.70
N VAL A 10 31.78 19.68 -16.64
CA VAL A 10 30.82 19.10 -17.60
C VAL A 10 30.50 20.05 -18.76
N LEU A 11 30.75 21.35 -18.59
CA LEU A 11 30.38 22.36 -19.60
C LEU A 11 31.46 22.71 -20.60
N SER A 12 32.71 22.16 -20.51
CA SER A 12 33.83 22.58 -21.32
C SER A 12 34.21 21.68 -22.51
N ARG A 13 33.49 20.59 -22.79
CA ARG A 13 33.75 19.72 -23.93
C ARG A 13 32.49 19.31 -24.68
N GLY A 14 31.98 20.17 -25.52
CA GLY A 14 30.94 19.86 -26.47
C GLY A 14 30.78 20.90 -27.54
N ARG A 15 31.74 20.94 -28.49
CA ARG A 15 31.51 21.63 -29.79
C ARG A 15 30.46 20.82 -30.55
N PHE A 16 29.20 21.18 -30.42
CA PHE A 16 28.16 20.68 -31.33
C PHE A 16 28.21 21.44 -32.62
N ARG A 17 28.63 20.75 -33.70
CA ARG A 17 28.41 21.19 -35.06
C ARG A 17 26.91 21.23 -35.32
N THR A 18 26.36 22.40 -35.50
CA THR A 18 25.00 22.61 -36.00
C THR A 18 24.94 22.19 -37.46
N SER A 19 24.45 21.01 -37.75
CA SER A 19 23.95 20.63 -39.06
C SER A 19 22.46 20.96 -39.09
N SER A 20 22.12 22.03 -39.76
CA SER A 20 20.77 22.49 -40.05
C SER A 20 20.08 21.54 -41.02
N ARG A 21 19.28 20.61 -40.52
CA ARG A 21 18.11 20.06 -41.22
C ARG A 21 17.03 19.75 -40.17
N PHE A 22 16.44 20.81 -39.68
CA PHE A 22 15.12 20.66 -38.98
C PHE A 22 14.07 20.54 -40.09
N SER A 23 13.67 19.31 -40.40
CA SER A 23 12.44 19.03 -41.11
C SER A 23 11.26 19.56 -40.27
N ARG A 24 10.60 20.60 -40.80
CA ARG A 24 9.32 21.08 -40.27
C ARG A 24 8.26 20.03 -40.57
N ASN A 25 8.07 19.05 -39.68
CA ASN A 25 6.81 18.32 -39.56
C ASN A 25 6.90 17.36 -38.35
N SER A 26 6.84 17.91 -37.17
CA SER A 26 6.25 17.31 -36.00
C SER A 26 5.97 18.41 -35.01
N SER A 27 4.88 19.15 -35.24
CA SER A 27 4.17 19.81 -34.16
C SER A 27 3.60 18.67 -33.29
N LEU A 28 4.46 17.95 -32.59
CA LEU A 28 4.04 17.13 -31.48
C LEU A 28 3.33 18.10 -30.54
N ASN A 29 2.05 17.93 -30.46
CA ASN A 29 1.11 18.71 -29.70
C ASN A 29 1.59 18.78 -28.24
N VAL A 30 2.46 19.74 -27.93
CA VAL A 30 2.78 20.14 -26.57
C VAL A 30 1.48 20.42 -25.80
N ARG A 31 0.44 20.85 -26.51
CA ARG A 31 -0.91 21.01 -26.00
C ARG A 31 -1.51 19.70 -25.49
N GLN A 32 -1.33 18.56 -26.20
CA GLN A 32 -1.85 17.26 -25.74
C GLN A 32 -1.09 16.70 -24.53
N VAL A 33 0.20 16.99 -24.40
CA VAL A 33 0.98 16.57 -23.23
C VAL A 33 0.64 17.45 -22.03
N VAL A 34 0.43 18.74 -22.23
CA VAL A 34 0.01 19.66 -21.16
C VAL A 34 -1.44 19.37 -20.74
N GLU A 35 -2.35 19.10 -21.68
CA GLU A 35 -3.73 18.70 -21.34
C GLU A 35 -3.80 17.39 -20.55
N ARG A 36 -2.91 16.42 -20.82
CA ARG A 36 -2.82 15.17 -20.01
C ARG A 36 -2.24 15.39 -18.61
N LEU A 37 -1.36 16.35 -18.45
CA LEU A 37 -0.81 16.72 -17.13
C LEU A 37 -1.82 17.57 -16.35
N GLU A 38 -2.53 18.47 -17.03
CA GLU A 38 -3.57 19.30 -16.41
C GLU A 38 -4.77 18.47 -15.94
N SER A 39 -5.19 17.43 -16.69
CA SER A 39 -6.29 16.57 -16.25
C SER A 39 -5.97 15.77 -14.98
N ARG A 40 -4.69 15.45 -14.72
CA ARG A 40 -4.27 14.84 -13.46
C ARG A 40 -4.15 15.85 -12.32
N ALA A 41 -3.75 17.08 -12.62
CA ALA A 41 -3.65 18.17 -11.63
C ALA A 41 -5.04 18.70 -11.24
N LEU A 42 -5.99 18.76 -12.17
CA LEU A 42 -7.36 19.22 -11.92
C LEU A 42 -8.18 18.23 -11.08
N LEU A 43 -7.93 16.94 -11.17
CA LEU A 43 -8.58 15.94 -10.31
C LEU A 43 -8.13 16.05 -8.84
N ALA A 44 -6.92 16.58 -8.62
CA ALA A 44 -6.38 16.78 -7.27
C ALA A 44 -6.76 18.14 -6.64
N ALA A 45 -7.27 19.11 -7.43
CA ALA A 45 -7.33 20.52 -6.99
C ALA A 45 -8.72 21.09 -6.80
N THR A 46 -9.82 20.47 -7.21
CA THR A 46 -11.10 21.22 -7.30
C THR A 46 -12.31 20.66 -6.58
N HIS A 47 -12.27 19.41 -6.07
CA HIS A 47 -13.44 18.89 -5.32
C HIS A 47 -12.98 17.91 -4.25
N PRO A 48 -13.60 17.90 -3.06
CA PRO A 48 -13.43 16.77 -2.15
C PRO A 48 -13.87 15.50 -2.86
N LEU A 49 -13.01 14.47 -2.91
CA LEU A 49 -13.37 13.18 -3.48
C LEU A 49 -14.50 12.59 -2.65
N ASN A 50 -15.65 12.38 -3.27
CA ASN A 50 -16.74 11.68 -2.63
C ASN A 50 -16.45 10.18 -2.66
N LEU A 51 -16.26 9.57 -1.48
CA LEU A 51 -15.98 8.14 -1.36
C LEU A 51 -17.11 7.25 -1.91
N GLY A 52 -18.30 7.80 -2.10
CA GLY A 52 -19.43 7.09 -2.71
C GLY A 52 -19.32 6.89 -4.23
N VAL A 53 -18.34 7.54 -4.90
CA VAL A 53 -18.13 7.44 -6.35
C VAL A 53 -16.82 6.78 -6.72
N LEU A 54 -16.27 5.96 -5.83
CA LEU A 54 -15.09 5.15 -6.12
C LEU A 54 -15.43 4.09 -7.19
N ASP A 55 -14.58 3.99 -8.21
CA ASP A 55 -14.80 3.13 -9.38
C ASP A 55 -13.69 2.09 -9.61
N GLY A 56 -12.73 2.01 -8.69
CA GLY A 56 -11.57 1.13 -8.77
C GLY A 56 -10.36 1.76 -9.49
N MET A 57 -10.56 2.81 -10.29
CA MET A 57 -9.48 3.56 -10.95
C MET A 57 -9.07 4.79 -10.16
N ASN A 58 -10.05 5.48 -9.58
CA ASN A 58 -9.84 6.68 -8.76
C ASN A 58 -9.66 6.34 -7.27
N GLY A 59 -9.86 5.11 -6.89
CA GLY A 59 -9.79 4.56 -5.55
C GLY A 59 -10.76 3.38 -5.40
N PHE A 60 -10.65 2.67 -4.30
CA PHE A 60 -11.52 1.53 -3.99
C PHE A 60 -11.79 1.46 -2.48
N ARG A 61 -12.82 0.72 -2.11
CA ARG A 61 -13.22 0.50 -0.72
C ARG A 61 -12.90 -0.93 -0.32
N LEU A 62 -12.44 -1.09 0.91
CA LEU A 62 -12.27 -2.40 1.55
C LEU A 62 -13.43 -2.58 2.55
N ASP A 63 -14.23 -3.62 2.32
CA ASP A 63 -15.38 -3.94 3.16
C ASP A 63 -14.98 -5.02 4.17
N GLY A 64 -15.17 -4.74 5.46
CA GLY A 64 -14.97 -5.70 6.55
C GLY A 64 -15.96 -6.86 6.47
N ILE A 65 -15.76 -7.88 7.30
CA ILE A 65 -16.55 -9.11 7.25
C ILE A 65 -17.78 -8.98 8.16
N ASP A 66 -17.57 -8.78 9.45
CA ASP A 66 -18.64 -8.79 10.44
C ASP A 66 -18.83 -7.42 11.12
N SER A 67 -20.07 -7.16 11.53
CA SER A 67 -20.41 -5.95 12.23
C SER A 67 -19.82 -5.96 13.63
N GLY A 68 -19.00 -4.96 13.95
CA GLY A 68 -18.39 -4.83 15.27
C GLY A 68 -16.91 -5.22 15.34
N ASP A 69 -16.35 -5.88 14.33
CA ASP A 69 -14.94 -6.28 14.26
C ASP A 69 -13.98 -5.09 14.20
N GLN A 70 -14.52 -3.93 13.86
CA GLN A 70 -13.76 -2.69 13.68
C GLN A 70 -12.63 -2.84 12.64
N SER A 71 -12.95 -3.52 11.52
CA SER A 71 -12.05 -3.55 10.36
C SER A 71 -11.72 -2.14 9.91
N GLY A 72 -10.42 -1.87 9.65
CA GLY A 72 -9.91 -0.53 9.34
C GLY A 72 -9.56 0.29 10.58
N PHE A 73 -9.59 -0.27 11.78
CA PHE A 73 -9.11 0.41 12.99
C PHE A 73 -7.63 0.79 12.88
N SER A 74 -6.82 -0.07 12.28
CA SER A 74 -5.45 0.19 11.86
C SER A 74 -5.28 -0.18 10.39
N VAL A 75 -4.56 0.65 9.64
CA VAL A 75 -4.27 0.42 8.22
C VAL A 75 -2.86 0.92 7.90
N SER A 76 -2.17 0.23 7.02
CA SER A 76 -0.82 0.63 6.58
C SER A 76 -0.51 0.03 5.20
N SER A 77 0.55 0.52 4.55
CA SER A 77 1.27 -0.26 3.56
C SER A 77 1.89 -1.48 4.24
N ALA A 78 1.86 -2.61 3.57
CA ALA A 78 2.51 -3.84 3.97
C ALA A 78 3.89 -4.01 3.32
N GLY A 79 4.22 -3.16 2.31
CA GLY A 79 5.31 -3.42 1.39
C GLY A 79 4.95 -4.52 0.40
N ASP A 80 5.92 -5.07 -0.30
CA ASP A 80 5.75 -6.18 -1.25
C ASP A 80 5.96 -7.52 -0.54
N VAL A 81 4.90 -8.03 0.10
CA VAL A 81 4.98 -9.28 0.91
C VAL A 81 4.90 -10.55 0.07
N ASN A 82 4.51 -10.44 -1.21
CA ASN A 82 4.38 -11.58 -2.11
C ASN A 82 5.46 -11.61 -3.21
N GLY A 83 6.26 -10.55 -3.37
CA GLY A 83 7.36 -10.44 -4.33
C GLY A 83 6.92 -10.19 -5.77
N ASP A 84 5.72 -9.61 -5.97
CA ASP A 84 5.19 -9.36 -7.31
C ASP A 84 5.56 -7.97 -7.87
N GLY A 85 6.21 -7.14 -7.07
CA GLY A 85 6.66 -5.80 -7.43
C GLY A 85 5.63 -4.70 -7.21
N PHE A 86 4.53 -4.98 -6.50
CA PHE A 86 3.53 -4.01 -6.08
C PHE A 86 3.43 -3.97 -4.57
N ASP A 87 3.34 -2.77 -4.00
CA ASP A 87 3.09 -2.62 -2.57
C ASP A 87 1.71 -3.17 -2.21
N ASP A 88 1.65 -3.91 -1.09
CA ASP A 88 0.46 -4.49 -0.51
C ASP A 88 -0.12 -3.60 0.60
N LEU A 89 -1.34 -3.90 1.01
CA LEU A 89 -2.03 -3.22 2.10
C LEU A 89 -2.26 -4.17 3.27
N ILE A 90 -2.14 -3.66 4.49
CA ILE A 90 -2.53 -4.39 5.70
C ILE A 90 -3.61 -3.63 6.48
N ILE A 91 -4.64 -4.35 6.90
CA ILE A 91 -5.83 -3.84 7.60
C ILE A 91 -6.03 -4.65 8.87
N GLY A 92 -6.13 -3.98 10.01
CA GLY A 92 -6.43 -4.61 11.29
C GLY A 92 -7.91 -4.51 11.66
N ALA A 93 -8.45 -5.60 12.23
CA ALA A 93 -9.78 -5.76 12.77
C ALA A 93 -9.68 -6.34 14.19
N HIS A 94 -9.21 -5.54 15.13
CA HIS A 94 -8.77 -5.99 16.46
C HIS A 94 -9.87 -6.56 17.34
N ARG A 95 -11.15 -6.39 16.98
CA ARG A 95 -12.30 -6.95 17.71
C ARG A 95 -12.90 -8.17 17.02
N ALA A 96 -12.34 -8.60 15.90
CA ALA A 96 -12.82 -9.81 15.25
C ALA A 96 -12.71 -11.03 16.18
N ALA A 97 -13.68 -11.92 16.04
CA ALA A 97 -13.64 -13.20 16.69
C ALA A 97 -12.94 -14.20 15.76
N SER A 98 -11.78 -14.68 16.13
CA SER A 98 -11.05 -15.69 15.38
C SER A 98 -11.24 -17.06 16.02
N SER A 99 -11.57 -18.07 15.20
CA SER A 99 -11.70 -19.47 15.63
C SER A 99 -12.63 -19.71 16.83
N GLY A 100 -13.59 -18.79 17.06
CA GLY A 100 -14.51 -18.83 18.20
C GLY A 100 -14.03 -18.07 19.45
N ASP A 101 -12.82 -17.52 19.42
CA ASP A 101 -12.26 -16.70 20.50
C ASP A 101 -12.64 -15.23 20.33
N SER A 102 -13.47 -14.72 21.24
CA SER A 102 -13.96 -13.35 21.22
C SER A 102 -12.79 -12.36 21.36
N TYR A 103 -12.73 -11.39 20.44
CA TYR A 103 -11.71 -10.34 20.44
C TYR A 103 -10.27 -10.87 20.34
N ALA A 104 -10.05 -12.05 19.73
CA ALA A 104 -8.71 -12.48 19.39
C ALA A 104 -8.05 -11.51 18.39
N GLY A 105 -8.87 -10.93 17.50
CA GLY A 105 -8.49 -9.99 16.48
C GLY A 105 -8.04 -10.67 15.20
N GLU A 106 -8.20 -9.98 14.09
CA GLU A 106 -7.77 -10.43 12.77
C GLU A 106 -7.02 -9.31 12.06
N SER A 107 -6.14 -9.69 11.15
CA SER A 107 -5.53 -8.76 10.19
C SER A 107 -5.67 -9.32 8.78
N TYR A 108 -5.77 -8.44 7.81
CA TYR A 108 -5.96 -8.81 6.41
C TYR A 108 -4.88 -8.17 5.57
N VAL A 109 -4.23 -8.94 4.72
CA VAL A 109 -3.31 -8.45 3.69
C VAL A 109 -4.03 -8.51 2.36
N VAL A 110 -4.05 -7.39 1.63
CA VAL A 110 -4.64 -7.29 0.29
C VAL A 110 -3.51 -7.00 -0.69
N PHE A 111 -3.28 -7.92 -1.61
CA PHE A 111 -2.19 -7.79 -2.56
C PHE A 111 -2.43 -6.67 -3.56
N GLY A 112 -1.36 -5.90 -3.78
CA GLY A 112 -1.25 -4.95 -4.87
C GLY A 112 -1.36 -5.64 -6.23
N LYS A 113 -1.56 -4.87 -7.28
CA LYS A 113 -1.57 -5.41 -8.64
C LYS A 113 -1.51 -4.33 -9.71
N SER A 114 -1.14 -4.72 -10.91
CA SER A 114 -1.29 -3.87 -12.08
C SER A 114 -2.78 -3.66 -12.42
N GLY A 115 -3.16 -2.43 -12.74
CA GLY A 115 -4.51 -2.10 -13.19
C GLY A 115 -5.47 -1.69 -12.07
N ALA A 116 -6.75 -1.66 -12.40
CA ALA A 116 -7.78 -1.21 -11.48
C ALA A 116 -8.21 -2.30 -10.50
N PHE A 117 -8.59 -1.89 -9.29
CA PHE A 117 -9.33 -2.74 -8.36
C PHE A 117 -10.84 -2.72 -8.71
N ALA A 118 -11.60 -3.63 -8.13
CA ALA A 118 -13.05 -3.43 -8.05
C ALA A 118 -13.34 -2.19 -7.18
N SER A 119 -14.45 -1.49 -7.42
CA SER A 119 -14.84 -0.33 -6.62
C SER A 119 -14.98 -0.65 -5.12
N ALA A 120 -15.28 -1.91 -4.81
CA ALA A 120 -15.30 -2.47 -3.46
C ALA A 120 -14.68 -3.87 -3.46
N VAL A 121 -13.82 -4.16 -2.49
CA VAL A 121 -13.23 -5.47 -2.24
C VAL A 121 -13.67 -5.92 -0.86
N ASN A 122 -14.35 -7.06 -0.79
CA ASN A 122 -14.77 -7.65 0.49
C ASN A 122 -13.62 -8.51 1.05
N LEU A 123 -13.22 -8.25 2.29
CA LEU A 123 -12.12 -8.98 2.92
C LEU A 123 -12.40 -10.47 3.12
N SER A 124 -13.69 -10.90 3.09
CA SER A 124 -14.06 -12.32 3.11
C SER A 124 -13.71 -13.08 1.83
N THR A 125 -13.40 -12.37 0.74
CA THR A 125 -13.09 -12.98 -0.55
C THR A 125 -11.60 -13.21 -0.78
N LEU A 126 -10.77 -12.92 0.19
CA LEU A 126 -9.33 -13.17 0.13
C LEU A 126 -9.08 -14.70 0.12
N ASP A 127 -8.37 -15.19 -0.87
CA ASP A 127 -8.25 -16.61 -1.22
C ASP A 127 -6.81 -17.11 -1.31
N GLY A 128 -5.84 -16.30 -0.88
CA GLY A 128 -4.42 -16.57 -0.98
C GLY A 128 -3.80 -16.07 -2.30
N THR A 129 -4.60 -15.76 -3.32
CA THR A 129 -4.14 -15.18 -4.60
C THR A 129 -4.35 -13.67 -4.68
N THR A 130 -5.34 -13.17 -3.96
CA THR A 130 -5.69 -11.75 -3.87
C THR A 130 -5.30 -11.12 -2.54
N GLY A 131 -4.82 -11.93 -1.62
CA GLY A 131 -4.48 -11.58 -0.26
C GLY A 131 -4.80 -12.71 0.71
N PHE A 132 -4.58 -12.49 1.99
CA PHE A 132 -4.83 -13.50 3.02
C PHE A 132 -5.22 -12.86 4.36
N ARG A 133 -5.73 -13.68 5.27
CA ARG A 133 -6.09 -13.32 6.64
C ARG A 133 -5.07 -13.90 7.62
N ILE A 134 -4.79 -13.14 8.67
CA ILE A 134 -3.99 -13.54 9.82
C ILE A 134 -4.88 -13.50 11.04
N ASP A 135 -5.02 -14.62 11.73
CA ASP A 135 -5.87 -14.78 12.89
C ASP A 135 -5.09 -14.52 14.19
N GLY A 136 -5.70 -13.84 15.15
CA GLY A 136 -5.21 -13.75 16.52
C GLY A 136 -5.25 -15.11 17.22
N ILE A 137 -4.49 -15.26 18.31
CA ILE A 137 -4.26 -16.56 18.96
C ILE A 137 -5.21 -16.79 20.11
N ASP A 138 -5.23 -15.89 21.10
CA ASP A 138 -5.99 -16.07 22.32
C ASP A 138 -7.11 -15.02 22.42
N ALA A 139 -8.21 -15.38 23.11
CA ALA A 139 -9.32 -14.46 23.33
C ALA A 139 -8.87 -13.18 24.05
N SER A 140 -9.34 -12.04 23.57
CA SER A 140 -9.02 -10.70 24.08
C SER A 140 -7.55 -10.27 23.87
N ASP A 141 -6.84 -10.86 22.93
CA ASP A 141 -5.51 -10.39 22.52
C ASP A 141 -5.56 -9.11 21.72
N TYR A 142 -6.68 -8.89 21.02
CA TYR A 142 -6.88 -7.72 20.16
C TYR A 142 -5.79 -7.57 19.09
N SER A 143 -5.37 -8.69 18.48
CA SER A 143 -4.43 -8.70 17.36
C SER A 143 -4.94 -7.81 16.23
N GLY A 144 -4.03 -7.10 15.55
CA GLY A 144 -4.45 -6.09 14.57
C GLY A 144 -4.82 -4.74 15.16
N GLY A 145 -4.60 -4.51 16.46
CA GLY A 145 -4.75 -3.19 17.08
C GLY A 145 -3.79 -2.13 16.51
N SER A 146 -2.64 -2.57 16.03
CA SER A 146 -1.71 -1.80 15.21
C SER A 146 -1.10 -2.70 14.16
N VAL A 147 -0.90 -2.19 12.95
CA VAL A 147 -0.30 -2.94 11.84
C VAL A 147 0.66 -2.06 11.05
N SER A 148 1.73 -2.64 10.52
CA SER A 148 2.69 -1.95 9.66
C SER A 148 3.52 -2.93 8.85
N SER A 149 4.14 -2.48 7.75
CA SER A 149 5.31 -3.12 7.20
C SER A 149 6.48 -2.97 8.18
N ALA A 150 7.31 -3.99 8.27
CA ALA A 150 8.59 -3.98 8.98
C ALA A 150 9.78 -3.89 8.00
N GLY A 151 9.52 -3.88 6.68
CA GLY A 151 10.53 -4.08 5.66
C GLY A 151 11.03 -5.52 5.66
N ASP A 152 12.02 -5.83 4.84
CA ASP A 152 12.67 -7.15 4.81
C ASP A 152 13.62 -7.30 6.00
N VAL A 153 13.12 -7.80 7.15
CA VAL A 153 13.90 -7.91 8.38
C VAL A 153 14.74 -9.19 8.45
N ASN A 154 14.45 -10.17 7.60
CA ASN A 154 15.14 -11.45 7.58
C ASN A 154 16.10 -11.60 6.38
N GLY A 155 16.03 -10.70 5.38
CA GLY A 155 16.90 -10.67 4.20
C GLY A 155 16.51 -11.68 3.14
N ASP A 156 15.24 -12.11 3.06
CA ASP A 156 14.77 -13.10 2.08
C ASP A 156 14.23 -12.46 0.79
N GLY A 157 14.13 -11.13 0.74
CA GLY A 157 13.70 -10.37 -0.43
C GLY A 157 12.21 -10.07 -0.46
N PHE A 158 11.45 -10.39 0.59
CA PHE A 158 10.06 -10.05 0.79
C PHE A 158 9.92 -9.10 1.98
N ASP A 159 8.96 -8.19 1.91
CA ASP A 159 8.69 -7.33 3.06
C ASP A 159 7.94 -8.09 4.15
N ASP A 160 8.39 -7.92 5.40
CA ASP A 160 7.80 -8.51 6.59
C ASP A 160 6.74 -7.62 7.22
N LEU A 161 5.89 -8.21 8.04
CA LEU A 161 4.79 -7.54 8.72
C LEU A 161 5.01 -7.48 10.22
N ILE A 162 4.60 -6.38 10.84
CA ILE A 162 4.50 -6.26 12.28
C ILE A 162 3.05 -6.00 12.69
N ILE A 163 2.53 -6.82 13.58
CA ILE A 163 1.16 -6.77 14.07
C ILE A 163 1.17 -6.72 15.59
N GLY A 164 0.52 -5.70 16.15
CA GLY A 164 0.40 -5.51 17.58
C GLY A 164 -0.86 -6.14 18.15
N ALA A 165 -0.70 -6.87 19.26
CA ALA A 165 -1.76 -7.47 20.07
C ALA A 165 -1.65 -6.94 21.51
N TYR A 166 -2.33 -5.83 21.80
CA TYR A 166 -2.13 -5.11 23.06
C TYR A 166 -2.77 -5.81 24.28
N GLY A 167 -3.71 -6.74 24.09
CA GLY A 167 -4.29 -7.59 25.12
C GLY A 167 -3.51 -8.87 25.36
N GLY A 168 -2.50 -9.16 24.51
CA GLY A 168 -1.74 -10.40 24.54
C GLY A 168 -1.11 -10.64 25.91
N ARG A 169 -1.50 -11.75 26.51
CA ARG A 169 -0.94 -12.19 27.79
C ARG A 169 0.30 -13.01 27.50
N SER A 170 1.46 -12.56 28.03
CA SER A 170 2.61 -13.45 28.10
C SER A 170 2.17 -14.73 28.83
N ARG A 171 2.21 -15.87 28.17
CA ARG A 171 2.04 -17.18 28.82
C ARG A 171 3.21 -17.39 29.79
N ARG A 172 3.18 -16.66 30.93
CA ARG A 172 4.08 -16.95 32.03
C ARG A 172 3.57 -18.19 32.74
N GLY A 173 4.22 -19.31 32.46
CA GLY A 173 4.39 -20.38 33.43
C GLY A 173 3.19 -21.28 33.61
N GLN A 174 2.91 -22.15 32.67
CA GLN A 174 2.60 -23.51 33.09
C GLN A 174 3.97 -24.21 33.34
N LEU A 175 4.55 -23.99 34.51
CA LEU A 175 5.56 -24.89 35.04
C LEU A 175 4.87 -26.25 35.16
N CYS A 176 5.27 -27.20 34.30
CA CYS A 176 4.97 -28.61 34.50
C CYS A 176 5.59 -28.98 35.85
N GLY A 177 4.73 -29.20 36.86
CA GLY A 177 5.05 -29.92 38.07
C GLY A 177 4.91 -31.41 37.86
#